data_8f6a08922db8edbb5a1b47b4ebcfd989
#
_entry.id   8f6a08922db8edbb5a1b47b4ebcfd989
#
_cell.length_a   1.000
_cell.length_b   1.000
_cell.length_c   1.000
_cell.angle_alpha   90.00
_cell.angle_beta   90.00
_cell.angle_gamma   90.00
#
_symmetry.space_group_name_H-M   'P 1'
#
loop_
_entity.id
_entity.type
_entity.pdbx_description
1 polymer ?
#
loop_
_entity_poly.entity_id
_entity_poly.type
_entity_poly.pdbx_seq_one_letter_code
_entity_poly.pdbx_strand_id
1 'polypeptide(L)'
;MVIDTLNTQDNDSNDIVYKEVIPTMKRRVFLKGSFAAGTIAVAAAAGLLTPRRLLAASWPETAFGAKNESDAVKALFGDTPVVDSDAISIKAPLQAENGAVVPIKAWTSLSDAESLAIGGEKNPAPWATSVDVMPGAGGLYSTRIKMGQTSPVTCYVKAGGKIHKAAHVVKVTVGGCGG
;
A
#
# COMPACT_ATOMS: atom_id res chain seq x y z
N MET A 1 28.55 54.47 -66.79
CA MET A 1 28.25 55.81 -66.31
C MET A 1 27.48 55.62 -65.02
N VAL A 2 28.20 55.70 -63.95
CA VAL A 2 27.98 56.66 -62.88
C VAL A 2 26.93 56.13 -61.86
N ILE A 3 27.43 55.68 -60.81
CA ILE A 3 27.65 56.26 -59.45
C ILE A 3 26.50 55.90 -58.54
N ASP A 4 26.85 55.18 -57.48
CA ASP A 4 26.97 55.61 -56.07
C ASP A 4 25.62 55.82 -55.42
N THR A 5 25.36 55.33 -54.26
CA THR A 5 26.08 55.60 -53.05
C THR A 5 25.50 54.76 -51.86
N LEU A 6 26.38 54.22 -51.14
CA LEU A 6 26.50 54.35 -49.70
C LEU A 6 25.24 54.02 -48.84
N ASN A 7 25.24 52.83 -48.26
CA ASN A 7 25.66 52.59 -46.90
C ASN A 7 25.28 53.72 -45.93
N THR A 8 24.32 53.47 -45.15
CA THR A 8 24.33 53.96 -43.76
C THR A 8 23.85 52.85 -42.88
N GLN A 9 24.82 52.27 -42.20
CA GLN A 9 24.63 51.51 -40.97
C GLN A 9 24.07 52.49 -39.97
N ASP A 10 22.86 52.27 -39.55
CA ASP A 10 22.44 52.73 -38.23
C ASP A 10 22.46 51.56 -37.27
N ASN A 11 23.53 51.59 -36.54
CA ASN A 11 23.76 50.87 -35.32
C ASN A 11 22.77 51.39 -34.28
N ASP A 12 21.60 50.81 -34.23
CA ASP A 12 20.70 51.09 -33.12
C ASP A 12 20.83 50.01 -32.08
N SER A 13 21.60 50.43 -31.11
CA SER A 13 21.98 49.74 -29.92
C SER A 13 20.76 49.21 -29.18
N ASN A 14 20.85 47.94 -28.86
CA ASN A 14 20.06 47.22 -27.87
C ASN A 14 19.80 48.08 -26.61
N ASP A 15 18.76 48.81 -26.60
CA ASP A 15 18.07 49.19 -25.37
C ASP A 15 16.93 48.22 -25.10
N ILE A 16 17.30 47.05 -24.60
CA ILE A 16 16.34 46.19 -23.94
C ILE A 16 16.00 46.92 -22.63
N VAL A 17 15.06 47.82 -22.73
CA VAL A 17 14.39 48.38 -21.56
C VAL A 17 13.64 47.23 -20.89
N TYR A 18 14.27 46.66 -19.85
CA TYR A 18 13.55 45.81 -18.92
C TYR A 18 12.51 46.67 -18.21
N LYS A 19 11.36 46.77 -18.84
CA LYS A 19 10.18 47.34 -18.20
C LYS A 19 9.78 46.33 -17.11
N GLU A 20 10.27 46.55 -15.90
CA GLU A 20 9.76 45.83 -14.75
C GLU A 20 8.25 45.98 -14.73
N VAL A 21 7.57 44.92 -15.14
CA VAL A 21 6.13 44.79 -14.97
C VAL A 21 5.91 44.54 -13.48
N ILE A 22 5.90 45.60 -12.69
CA ILE A 22 5.38 45.51 -11.34
C ILE A 22 3.90 45.27 -11.47
N PRO A 23 3.38 44.07 -11.13
CA PRO A 23 1.96 43.83 -11.20
C PRO A 23 1.28 44.74 -10.17
N THR A 24 0.63 45.78 -10.63
CA THR A 24 -0.26 46.59 -9.79
C THR A 24 -1.43 45.70 -9.37
N MET A 25 -1.27 45.02 -8.23
CA MET A 25 -2.35 44.24 -7.65
C MET A 25 -3.52 45.17 -7.31
N LYS A 26 -4.61 44.99 -8.07
CA LYS A 26 -5.85 45.73 -7.82
C LYS A 26 -6.28 45.45 -6.38
N ARG A 27 -6.68 46.48 -5.62
CA ARG A 27 -7.10 46.38 -4.20
C ARG A 27 -8.08 45.26 -3.94
N ARG A 28 -8.98 44.95 -4.92
CA ARG A 28 -9.92 43.83 -4.83
C ARG A 28 -9.25 42.46 -4.81
N VAL A 29 -8.14 42.28 -5.52
CA VAL A 29 -7.39 41.01 -5.55
C VAL A 29 -6.64 40.81 -4.24
N PHE A 30 -6.07 41.92 -3.70
CA PHE A 30 -5.42 41.90 -2.39
C PHE A 30 -6.39 41.52 -1.27
N LEU A 31 -7.59 42.13 -1.22
CA LEU A 31 -8.59 41.83 -0.21
C LEU A 31 -9.09 40.37 -0.30
N LYS A 32 -9.33 39.84 -1.54
CA LYS A 32 -9.71 38.44 -1.72
C LYS A 32 -8.59 37.47 -1.29
N GLY A 33 -7.33 37.82 -1.59
CA GLY A 33 -6.17 37.04 -1.17
C GLY A 33 -5.97 37.04 0.35
N SER A 34 -6.20 38.17 1.01
CA SER A 34 -6.10 38.30 2.47
C SER A 34 -7.18 37.51 3.20
N PHE A 35 -8.39 37.46 2.66
CA PHE A 35 -9.46 36.61 3.23
C PHE A 35 -9.12 35.12 3.12
N ALA A 36 -8.60 34.68 1.97
CA ALA A 36 -8.19 33.30 1.78
C ALA A 36 -7.01 32.91 2.70
N ALA A 37 -6.02 33.80 2.84
CA ALA A 37 -4.90 33.58 3.74
C ALA A 37 -5.34 33.53 5.22
N GLY A 38 -6.29 34.40 5.63
CA GLY A 38 -6.84 34.41 6.96
C GLY A 38 -7.59 33.13 7.30
N THR A 39 -8.41 32.60 6.39
CA THR A 39 -9.12 31.33 6.62
C THR A 39 -8.19 30.13 6.73
N ILE A 40 -7.10 30.09 5.94
CA ILE A 40 -6.08 29.05 6.04
C ILE A 40 -5.33 29.15 7.38
N ALA A 41 -5.00 30.36 7.83
CA ALA A 41 -4.33 30.57 9.12
C ALA A 41 -5.20 30.11 10.29
N VAL A 42 -6.51 30.43 10.28
CA VAL A 42 -7.47 29.99 11.31
C VAL A 42 -7.64 28.48 11.28
N ALA A 43 -7.73 27.86 10.10
CA ALA A 43 -7.84 26.41 9.96
C ALA A 43 -6.57 25.68 10.46
N ALA A 44 -5.39 26.27 10.23
CA ALA A 44 -4.13 25.75 10.75
C ALA A 44 -4.04 25.87 12.28
N ALA A 45 -4.44 27.03 12.83
CA ALA A 45 -4.46 27.26 14.27
C ALA A 45 -5.49 26.39 15.01
N ALA A 46 -6.61 26.06 14.34
CA ALA A 46 -7.61 25.12 14.86
C ALA A 46 -7.21 23.64 14.73
N GLY A 47 -6.00 23.36 14.23
CA GLY A 47 -5.51 21.98 14.03
C GLY A 47 -6.17 21.22 12.88
N LEU A 48 -7.04 21.86 12.08
CA LEU A 48 -7.75 21.24 10.97
C LEU A 48 -6.83 20.90 9.78
N LEU A 49 -5.69 21.61 9.69
CA LEU A 49 -4.66 21.37 8.67
C LEU A 49 -3.47 20.56 9.20
N THR A 50 -3.49 20.13 10.45
CA THR A 50 -2.51 19.15 10.88
C THR A 50 -2.74 17.89 10.08
N PRO A 51 -1.74 17.38 9.35
CA PRO A 51 -1.86 16.06 8.79
C PRO A 51 -2.14 15.15 9.98
N ARG A 52 -3.37 14.64 10.11
CA ARG A 52 -3.59 13.49 10.98
C ARG A 52 -2.56 12.50 10.48
N ARG A 53 -1.54 12.24 11.26
CA ARG A 53 -0.73 11.05 11.06
C ARG A 53 -1.75 9.93 11.08
N LEU A 54 -2.17 9.51 9.89
CA LEU A 54 -2.71 8.19 9.73
C LEU A 54 -1.59 7.34 10.31
N LEU A 55 -1.80 6.83 11.52
CA LEU A 55 -0.99 5.78 12.06
C LEU A 55 -1.25 4.62 11.10
N ALA A 56 -0.55 4.64 9.97
CA ALA A 56 -0.38 3.44 9.19
C ALA A 56 0.14 2.44 10.21
N ALA A 57 -0.62 1.39 10.46
CA ALA A 57 -0.19 0.32 11.34
C ALA A 57 1.25 0.01 10.94
N SER A 58 2.17 0.10 11.91
CA SER A 58 3.59 -0.09 11.62
C SER A 58 3.73 -1.44 10.94
N TRP A 59 4.35 -1.45 9.76
CA TRP A 59 4.58 -2.69 9.03
C TRP A 59 5.27 -3.72 9.94
N PRO A 60 4.72 -4.92 10.13
CA PRO A 60 5.28 -5.91 11.05
C PRO A 60 6.50 -6.61 10.43
N GLU A 61 7.61 -5.89 10.29
CA GLU A 61 8.84 -6.36 9.64
C GLU A 61 9.32 -7.69 10.18
N THR A 62 9.24 -7.89 11.50
CA THR A 62 9.69 -9.13 12.15
C THR A 62 8.90 -10.33 11.69
N ALA A 63 7.59 -10.21 11.52
CA ALA A 63 6.74 -11.30 11.05
C ALA A 63 7.00 -11.63 9.58
N PHE A 64 7.13 -10.61 8.72
CA PHE A 64 7.40 -10.80 7.29
C PHE A 64 8.85 -11.19 6.99
N GLY A 65 9.79 -10.89 7.89
CA GLY A 65 11.19 -11.33 7.83
C GLY A 65 11.46 -12.70 8.42
N ALA A 66 10.47 -13.34 9.05
CA ALA A 66 10.60 -14.64 9.69
C ALA A 66 10.97 -15.74 8.68
N LYS A 67 11.71 -16.75 9.13
CA LYS A 67 12.16 -17.86 8.28
C LYS A 67 11.24 -19.06 8.30
N ASN A 68 10.29 -19.08 9.21
CA ASN A 68 9.25 -20.11 9.32
C ASN A 68 7.93 -19.49 9.80
N GLU A 69 6.82 -20.19 9.59
CA GLU A 69 5.49 -19.71 9.97
C GLU A 69 5.34 -19.55 11.50
N SER A 70 5.96 -20.40 12.28
CA SER A 70 5.88 -20.35 13.75
C SER A 70 6.45 -19.04 14.29
N ASP A 71 7.62 -18.63 13.80
CA ASP A 71 8.25 -17.37 14.21
C ASP A 71 7.44 -16.18 13.74
N ALA A 72 6.85 -16.24 12.52
CA ALA A 72 5.97 -15.20 12.01
C ALA A 72 4.70 -15.04 12.84
N VAL A 73 4.06 -16.16 13.22
CA VAL A 73 2.88 -16.17 14.11
C VAL A 73 3.23 -15.55 15.46
N LYS A 74 4.36 -15.96 16.04
CA LYS A 74 4.82 -15.42 17.32
C LYS A 74 5.15 -13.92 17.24
N ALA A 75 5.76 -13.49 16.16
CA ALA A 75 6.09 -12.08 15.96
C ALA A 75 4.85 -11.19 15.77
N LEU A 76 3.79 -11.74 15.15
CA LEU A 76 2.56 -10.98 14.88
C LEU A 76 1.55 -11.04 16.03
N PHE A 77 1.42 -12.20 16.67
CA PHE A 77 0.35 -12.50 17.64
C PHE A 77 0.88 -12.77 19.07
N GLY A 78 2.20 -12.75 19.27
CA GLY A 78 2.82 -13.07 20.55
C GLY A 78 2.67 -14.55 20.90
N ASP A 79 2.56 -14.84 22.21
CA ASP A 79 2.38 -16.19 22.73
C ASP A 79 0.90 -16.64 22.77
N THR A 80 0.08 -16.08 21.88
CA THR A 80 -1.34 -16.45 21.78
C THR A 80 -1.50 -17.91 21.33
N PRO A 81 -2.36 -18.71 22.00
CA PRO A 81 -2.53 -20.12 21.66
C PRO A 81 -3.05 -20.31 20.23
N VAL A 82 -2.41 -21.25 19.49
CA VAL A 82 -2.81 -21.63 18.13
C VAL A 82 -3.59 -22.94 18.19
N VAL A 83 -4.79 -22.94 17.61
CA VAL A 83 -5.68 -24.11 17.59
C VAL A 83 -6.15 -24.40 16.15
N ASP A 84 -6.28 -25.67 15.79
CA ASP A 84 -6.92 -26.07 14.54
C ASP A 84 -8.42 -25.77 14.60
N SER A 85 -9.00 -25.34 13.47
CA SER A 85 -10.40 -24.91 13.46
C SER A 85 -11.07 -25.16 12.12
N ASP A 86 -12.23 -25.83 12.18
CA ASP A 86 -13.10 -26.04 11.01
C ASP A 86 -13.93 -24.78 10.67
N ALA A 87 -13.86 -23.74 11.51
CA ALA A 87 -14.51 -22.47 11.24
C ALA A 87 -13.82 -21.65 10.16
N ILE A 88 -12.66 -22.10 9.68
CA ILE A 88 -11.91 -21.45 8.60
C ILE A 88 -11.98 -22.36 7.38
N SER A 89 -12.33 -21.78 6.24
CA SER A 89 -12.34 -22.45 4.95
C SER A 89 -11.38 -21.77 3.99
N ILE A 90 -10.61 -22.59 3.26
CA ILE A 90 -9.66 -22.11 2.26
C ILE A 90 -10.05 -22.66 0.90
N LYS A 91 -10.23 -21.78 -0.07
CA LYS A 91 -10.37 -22.13 -1.47
C LYS A 91 -9.12 -21.73 -2.23
N ALA A 92 -8.39 -22.71 -2.67
CA ALA A 92 -7.19 -22.58 -3.49
C ALA A 92 -7.19 -23.66 -4.60
N PRO A 93 -6.45 -23.49 -5.69
CA PRO A 93 -6.30 -24.54 -6.68
C PRO A 93 -5.55 -25.73 -6.07
N LEU A 94 -5.99 -26.95 -6.37
CA LEU A 94 -5.24 -28.16 -5.99
C LEU A 94 -3.86 -28.20 -6.66
N GLN A 95 -3.78 -27.64 -7.88
CA GLN A 95 -2.56 -27.53 -8.66
C GLN A 95 -2.49 -26.15 -9.29
N ALA A 96 -1.40 -25.43 -9.02
CA ALA A 96 -1.08 -24.15 -9.62
C ALA A 96 -0.06 -24.38 -10.75
N GLU A 97 -0.45 -24.05 -11.97
CA GLU A 97 0.44 -24.11 -13.15
C GLU A 97 1.48 -22.98 -13.12
N ASN A 98 1.14 -21.88 -12.46
CA ASN A 98 2.02 -20.74 -12.27
C ASN A 98 2.10 -20.39 -10.78
N GLY A 99 3.22 -20.75 -10.15
CA GLY A 99 3.48 -20.44 -8.74
C GLY A 99 3.69 -18.96 -8.45
N ALA A 100 3.93 -18.12 -9.46
CA ALA A 100 4.11 -16.68 -9.24
C ALA A 100 2.79 -15.98 -8.83
N VAL A 101 1.63 -16.54 -9.17
CA VAL A 101 0.32 -15.93 -8.96
C VAL A 101 -0.71 -17.00 -8.60
N VAL A 102 -0.72 -17.43 -7.33
CA VAL A 102 -1.65 -18.44 -6.84
C VAL A 102 -2.83 -17.77 -6.14
N PRO A 103 -4.07 -17.90 -6.65
CA PRO A 103 -5.25 -17.29 -6.03
C PRO A 103 -5.65 -18.07 -4.77
N ILE A 104 -5.79 -17.34 -3.66
CA ILE A 104 -6.25 -17.87 -2.38
C ILE A 104 -7.48 -17.08 -1.93
N LYS A 105 -8.54 -17.77 -1.55
CA LYS A 105 -9.67 -17.21 -0.83
C LYS A 105 -9.79 -17.92 0.50
N ALA A 106 -9.77 -17.14 1.56
CA ALA A 106 -9.99 -17.63 2.91
C ALA A 106 -11.23 -16.95 3.50
N TRP A 107 -12.04 -17.68 4.22
CA TRP A 107 -13.15 -17.10 4.97
C TRP A 107 -13.32 -17.84 6.30
N THR A 108 -13.88 -17.12 7.25
CA THR A 108 -14.18 -17.66 8.56
C THR A 108 -15.63 -17.39 8.95
N SER A 109 -16.20 -18.33 9.70
CA SER A 109 -17.51 -18.15 10.34
C SER A 109 -17.41 -17.54 11.74
N LEU A 110 -16.20 -17.25 12.23
CA LEU A 110 -15.99 -16.60 13.52
C LEU A 110 -16.44 -15.14 13.43
N SER A 111 -17.43 -14.78 14.22
CA SER A 111 -18.06 -13.43 14.20
C SER A 111 -17.17 -12.35 14.84
N ASP A 112 -16.23 -12.75 15.69
CA ASP A 112 -15.30 -11.92 16.45
C ASP A 112 -13.88 -11.93 15.87
N ALA A 113 -13.75 -12.21 14.55
CA ALA A 113 -12.46 -12.18 13.89
C ALA A 113 -11.86 -10.76 13.94
N GLU A 114 -10.67 -10.63 14.50
CA GLU A 114 -9.90 -9.39 14.63
C GLU A 114 -8.90 -9.20 13.50
N SER A 115 -8.25 -10.29 13.08
CA SER A 115 -7.28 -10.28 11.99
C SER A 115 -7.22 -11.62 11.28
N LEU A 116 -6.78 -11.59 10.02
CA LEU A 116 -6.60 -12.77 9.18
C LEU A 116 -5.23 -12.69 8.51
N ALA A 117 -4.53 -13.80 8.47
CA ALA A 117 -3.24 -13.88 7.83
C ALA A 117 -3.09 -15.18 7.04
N ILE A 118 -2.22 -15.14 6.02
CA ILE A 118 -1.94 -16.30 5.16
C ILE A 118 -0.44 -16.53 5.11
N GLY A 119 -0.04 -17.76 5.37
CA GLY A 119 1.31 -18.27 5.24
C GLY A 119 1.43 -19.35 4.17
N GLY A 120 2.66 -19.60 3.75
CA GLY A 120 3.04 -20.72 2.88
C GLY A 120 4.34 -21.33 3.40
N GLU A 121 4.24 -22.47 4.06
CA GLU A 121 5.29 -23.09 4.88
C GLU A 121 6.65 -23.18 4.20
N LYS A 122 6.68 -23.59 2.94
CA LYS A 122 7.93 -23.82 2.19
C LYS A 122 8.35 -22.64 1.31
N ASN A 123 7.73 -21.48 1.46
CA ASN A 123 8.19 -20.29 0.77
C ASN A 123 9.45 -19.72 1.42
N PRO A 124 10.35 -19.06 0.65
CA PRO A 124 11.48 -18.34 1.20
C PRO A 124 11.09 -17.26 2.22
N ALA A 125 9.92 -16.64 2.00
CA ALA A 125 9.21 -15.80 2.95
C ALA A 125 7.89 -16.50 3.28
N PRO A 126 7.82 -17.26 4.38
CA PRO A 126 6.66 -18.08 4.70
C PRO A 126 5.42 -17.28 5.06
N TRP A 127 5.56 -16.02 5.50
CA TRP A 127 4.45 -15.12 5.77
C TRP A 127 4.11 -14.29 4.53
N ALA A 128 2.94 -14.54 3.94
CA ALA A 128 2.57 -13.91 2.68
C ALA A 128 1.76 -12.61 2.86
N THR A 129 0.82 -12.59 3.80
CA THR A 129 -0.04 -11.42 4.02
C THR A 129 -0.73 -11.49 5.38
N SER A 130 -1.06 -10.32 5.93
CA SER A 130 -1.95 -10.18 7.08
C SER A 130 -2.84 -8.95 6.90
N VAL A 131 -4.06 -9.02 7.41
CA VAL A 131 -5.05 -7.94 7.36
C VAL A 131 -5.81 -7.88 8.68
N ASP A 132 -6.15 -6.68 9.11
CA ASP A 132 -7.08 -6.47 10.22
C ASP A 132 -8.51 -6.54 9.70
N VAL A 133 -9.38 -7.21 10.45
CA VAL A 133 -10.80 -7.36 10.12
C VAL A 133 -11.58 -6.32 10.91
N MET A 134 -12.16 -5.38 10.20
CA MET A 134 -12.99 -4.35 10.83
C MET A 134 -14.35 -4.92 11.22
N PRO A 135 -14.96 -4.46 12.32
CA PRO A 135 -16.29 -4.89 12.71
C PRO A 135 -17.30 -4.73 11.56
N GLY A 136 -18.03 -5.80 11.23
CA GLY A 136 -18.98 -5.83 10.14
C GLY A 136 -18.40 -6.09 8.74
N ALA A 137 -17.08 -6.25 8.59
CA ALA A 137 -16.44 -6.52 7.29
C ALA A 137 -16.69 -7.95 6.77
N GLY A 138 -17.20 -8.85 7.63
CA GLY A 138 -17.25 -10.28 7.31
C GLY A 138 -15.86 -10.91 7.24
N GLY A 139 -15.76 -12.19 7.45
CA GLY A 139 -14.49 -12.91 7.52
C GLY A 139 -13.94 -13.37 6.17
N LEU A 140 -14.24 -12.71 5.05
CA LEU A 140 -13.76 -13.10 3.71
C LEU A 140 -12.54 -12.29 3.30
N TYR A 141 -11.47 -12.99 2.96
CA TYR A 141 -10.26 -12.40 2.38
C TYR A 141 -9.85 -13.13 1.10
N SER A 142 -9.62 -12.38 0.04
CA SER A 142 -9.19 -12.91 -1.26
C SER A 142 -7.91 -12.22 -1.72
N THR A 143 -6.90 -13.02 -2.01
CA THR A 143 -5.58 -12.52 -2.41
C THR A 143 -4.92 -13.43 -3.43
N ARG A 144 -3.75 -13.05 -3.90
CA ARG A 144 -2.85 -13.88 -4.68
C ARG A 144 -1.50 -13.89 -4.00
N ILE A 145 -0.94 -15.09 -3.83
CA ILE A 145 0.38 -15.26 -3.21
C ILE A 145 1.34 -15.89 -4.20
N LYS A 146 2.64 -15.67 -3.98
CA LYS A 146 3.70 -16.38 -4.69
C LYS A 146 4.02 -17.66 -3.93
N MET A 147 4.13 -18.77 -4.66
CA MET A 147 4.54 -20.07 -4.14
C MET A 147 5.71 -20.61 -4.94
N GLY A 148 6.85 -20.80 -4.30
CA GLY A 148 8.06 -21.32 -4.96
C GLY A 148 8.02 -22.83 -5.20
N GLN A 149 7.23 -23.56 -4.43
CA GLN A 149 7.12 -25.02 -4.48
C GLN A 149 5.81 -25.50 -3.86
N THR A 150 5.48 -26.76 -4.09
CA THR A 150 4.35 -27.44 -3.44
C THR A 150 4.45 -27.31 -1.91
N SER A 151 3.43 -26.75 -1.29
CA SER A 151 3.42 -26.42 0.13
C SER A 151 2.00 -26.37 0.68
N PRO A 152 1.79 -26.63 1.97
CA PRO A 152 0.62 -26.15 2.66
C PRO A 152 0.54 -24.63 2.61
N VAL A 153 -0.66 -24.13 2.39
CA VAL A 153 -1.05 -22.72 2.59
C VAL A 153 -1.92 -22.69 3.84
N THR A 154 -1.48 -21.98 4.86
CA THR A 154 -2.16 -21.90 6.14
C THR A 154 -2.83 -20.55 6.30
N CYS A 155 -4.11 -20.56 6.68
CA CYS A 155 -4.83 -19.37 7.09
C CYS A 155 -4.90 -19.33 8.62
N TYR A 156 -4.54 -18.18 9.17
CA TYR A 156 -4.62 -17.88 10.59
C TYR A 156 -5.66 -16.79 10.82
N VAL A 157 -6.55 -17.00 11.78
CA VAL A 157 -7.57 -16.03 12.18
C VAL A 157 -7.46 -15.79 13.68
N LYS A 158 -7.22 -14.57 14.09
CA LYS A 158 -7.28 -14.17 15.48
C LYS A 158 -8.72 -13.88 15.86
N ALA A 159 -9.27 -14.61 16.81
CA ALA A 159 -10.61 -14.47 17.33
C ALA A 159 -10.71 -15.00 18.76
N GLY A 160 -11.48 -14.37 19.63
CA GLY A 160 -11.72 -14.83 20.98
C GLY A 160 -10.45 -15.05 21.82
N GLY A 161 -9.41 -14.25 21.59
CA GLY A 161 -8.13 -14.37 22.31
C GLY A 161 -7.30 -15.59 21.91
N LYS A 162 -7.61 -16.26 20.78
CA LYS A 162 -6.89 -17.41 20.23
C LYS A 162 -6.56 -17.18 18.75
N ILE A 163 -5.61 -17.96 18.26
CA ILE A 163 -5.32 -18.04 16.83
C ILE A 163 -5.90 -19.35 16.31
N HIS A 164 -6.92 -19.22 15.48
CA HIS A 164 -7.50 -20.35 14.76
C HIS A 164 -6.73 -20.55 13.46
N LYS A 165 -6.43 -21.78 13.08
CA LYS A 165 -5.75 -22.09 11.82
C LYS A 165 -6.45 -23.20 11.04
N ALA A 166 -6.34 -23.12 9.72
CA ALA A 166 -6.63 -24.20 8.80
C ALA A 166 -5.59 -24.20 7.68
N ALA A 167 -5.32 -25.36 7.09
CA ALA A 167 -4.32 -25.49 6.04
C ALA A 167 -4.90 -26.19 4.80
N HIS A 168 -4.40 -25.82 3.63
CA HIS A 168 -4.74 -26.44 2.35
C HIS A 168 -3.47 -26.63 1.51
N VAL A 169 -3.23 -27.84 1.02
CA VAL A 169 -2.05 -28.14 0.21
C VAL A 169 -2.26 -27.69 -1.22
N VAL A 170 -1.38 -26.86 -1.73
CA VAL A 170 -1.33 -26.42 -3.12
C VAL A 170 -0.12 -27.05 -3.80
N LYS A 171 -0.35 -27.82 -4.84
CA LYS A 171 0.73 -28.36 -5.68
C LYS A 171 1.16 -27.29 -6.67
N VAL A 172 2.46 -27.06 -6.77
CA VAL A 172 3.06 -26.15 -7.75
C VAL A 172 3.85 -26.98 -8.75
N THR A 173 3.48 -26.88 -10.03
CA THR A 173 4.25 -27.52 -11.09
C THR A 173 5.43 -26.64 -11.45
N VAL A 174 6.64 -27.15 -11.19
CA VAL A 174 7.88 -26.52 -11.62
C VAL A 174 8.02 -26.80 -13.12
N GLY A 175 7.73 -25.82 -13.98
CA GLY A 175 7.85 -26.00 -15.43
C GLY A 175 6.83 -25.29 -16.32
N GLY A 176 5.99 -24.41 -15.78
CA GLY A 176 5.22 -23.48 -16.60
C GLY A 176 6.15 -22.43 -17.22
N CYS A 177 6.04 -22.20 -18.54
CA CYS A 177 6.83 -21.24 -19.31
C CYS A 177 6.95 -19.89 -18.59
N GLY A 178 8.13 -19.55 -18.08
CA GLY A 178 8.39 -18.26 -17.43
C GLY A 178 9.38 -18.31 -16.26
N GLY A 179 10.34 -19.23 -16.27
CA GLY A 179 11.54 -19.14 -15.44
C GLY A 179 12.58 -18.29 -16.11
#